data_8e6d84186ef14e867078e88725bc2622
#
_entry.id   8e6d84186ef14e867078e88725bc2622
#
_cell.length_a   1.000
_cell.length_b   1.000
_cell.length_c   1.000
_cell.angle_alpha   90.00
_cell.angle_beta   90.00
_cell.angle_gamma   90.00
#
_symmetry.space_group_name_H-M   'P 1'
#
loop_
_entity.id
_entity.type
_entity.pdbx_description
1 polymer ?
#
loop_
_entity_poly.entity_id
_entity_poly.type
_entity_poly.pdbx_seq_one_letter_code
_entity_poly.pdbx_strand_id
1 'polypeptide(L)'
;NIPEGQKVSLQCIWEENVYTSGSSTDYYKQTQATGTTYSLEEGVNLLKMQGPGQLFVMYNVDGEQLLNNPAPIKIHIPLGHGVVNGFFDLEEHKTDAKYAELISKATHKYFCVRGERMMFYFHHLKMLDAAPTEILSAIHLWDDIVGWEQSLMGISQYRQDGKINNHMFAISPEGSYMWASDYRMGFVYTYLKNILLRENVMAAEDN
;
A
#
# COMPACT_ATOMS: atom_id res chain seq x y z
N ASN A 1 5.82 23.40 -4.89
CA ASN A 1 7.30 23.49 -4.98
C ASN A 1 7.92 22.13 -4.77
N ILE A 2 8.81 21.73 -5.67
CA ILE A 2 9.69 20.58 -5.49
C ILE A 2 11.05 21.15 -5.06
N PRO A 3 11.57 20.78 -3.88
CA PRO A 3 12.88 21.28 -3.45
C PRO A 3 13.99 20.89 -4.43
N GLU A 4 14.98 21.74 -4.58
CA GLU A 4 16.10 21.50 -5.50
C GLU A 4 16.79 20.15 -5.19
N GLY A 5 17.05 19.36 -6.21
CA GLY A 5 17.66 18.03 -6.10
C GLY A 5 16.70 16.92 -5.69
N GLN A 6 15.42 17.21 -5.39
CA GLN A 6 14.42 16.20 -5.04
C GLN A 6 13.70 15.68 -6.27
N LYS A 7 13.36 14.39 -6.23
CA LYS A 7 12.58 13.73 -7.29
C LYS A 7 11.19 13.40 -6.77
N VAL A 8 10.18 13.88 -7.46
CA VAL A 8 8.78 13.56 -7.19
C VAL A 8 8.19 12.91 -8.43
N SER A 9 7.43 11.86 -8.24
CA SER A 9 6.69 11.21 -9.32
C SER A 9 5.31 10.78 -8.86
N LEU A 10 4.42 10.56 -9.82
CA LEU A 10 3.16 9.85 -9.63
C LEU A 10 3.29 8.46 -10.24
N GLN A 11 3.02 7.44 -9.44
CA GLN A 11 2.86 6.09 -9.93
C GLN A 11 1.36 5.78 -10.03
N CYS A 12 0.91 5.41 -11.22
CA CYS A 12 -0.45 4.99 -11.45
C CYS A 12 -0.53 3.47 -11.56
N ILE A 13 -1.36 2.84 -10.74
CA ILE A 13 -1.72 1.43 -10.89
C ILE A 13 -3.06 1.40 -11.61
N TRP A 14 -3.06 0.98 -12.88
CA TRP A 14 -4.25 0.93 -13.72
C TRP A 14 -5.17 -0.23 -13.33
N GLU A 15 -6.48 -0.03 -13.44
CA GLU A 15 -7.46 -1.08 -13.22
C GLU A 15 -7.31 -2.27 -14.19
N GLU A 16 -6.79 -2.00 -15.38
CA GLU A 16 -6.51 -3.01 -16.41
C GLU A 16 -5.39 -3.98 -16.00
N ASN A 17 -4.57 -3.61 -15.03
CA ASN A 17 -3.55 -4.49 -14.45
C ASN A 17 -4.16 -5.59 -13.55
N VAL A 18 -5.47 -5.64 -13.48
CA VAL A 18 -6.21 -6.70 -12.82
C VAL A 18 -6.38 -7.85 -13.78
N TYR A 19 -5.89 -9.00 -13.39
CA TYR A 19 -6.07 -10.21 -14.17
C TYR A 19 -7.54 -10.64 -14.20
N THR A 20 -8.07 -10.86 -15.40
CA THR A 20 -9.44 -11.28 -15.65
C THR A 20 -9.48 -12.58 -16.43
N SER A 21 -8.89 -13.66 -15.91
CA SER A 21 -9.03 -14.96 -16.56
C SER A 21 -10.37 -15.61 -16.22
N GLY A 22 -10.78 -16.62 -17.00
CA GLY A 22 -12.11 -17.19 -16.97
C GLY A 22 -12.57 -17.91 -15.69
N SER A 23 -11.81 -17.86 -14.61
CA SER A 23 -12.20 -18.36 -13.29
C SER A 23 -12.74 -17.22 -12.44
N SER A 24 -13.85 -17.42 -11.75
CA SER A 24 -14.46 -16.40 -10.88
C SER A 24 -13.54 -15.93 -9.75
N THR A 25 -12.54 -16.72 -9.37
CA THR A 25 -11.52 -16.37 -8.39
C THR A 25 -10.44 -15.47 -8.97
N ASP A 26 -10.28 -15.41 -10.27
CA ASP A 26 -9.20 -14.69 -10.95
C ASP A 26 -9.50 -13.20 -11.15
N TYR A 27 -10.77 -12.80 -11.02
CA TYR A 27 -11.20 -11.40 -11.12
C TYR A 27 -10.49 -10.44 -10.18
N TYR A 28 -9.92 -10.94 -9.11
CA TYR A 28 -9.36 -10.14 -8.04
C TYR A 28 -7.83 -10.20 -7.99
N LYS A 29 -7.23 -10.92 -8.92
CA LYS A 29 -5.78 -11.03 -9.00
C LYS A 29 -5.19 -9.82 -9.71
N GLN A 30 -4.09 -9.34 -9.18
CA GLN A 30 -3.26 -8.33 -9.84
C GLN A 30 -2.10 -9.02 -10.55
N THR A 31 -1.88 -8.70 -11.81
CA THR A 31 -0.73 -9.22 -12.55
C THR A 31 0.58 -8.63 -12.02
N GLN A 32 0.61 -7.36 -11.69
CA GLN A 32 1.73 -6.71 -11.02
C GLN A 32 1.26 -5.40 -10.38
N ALA A 33 1.87 -5.00 -9.27
CA ALA A 33 1.70 -3.67 -8.69
C ALA A 33 2.56 -2.61 -9.43
N THR A 34 2.82 -2.81 -10.70
CA THR A 34 3.57 -1.89 -11.54
C THR A 34 2.61 -1.16 -12.45
N GLY A 35 2.66 0.14 -12.38
CA GLY A 35 1.89 1.01 -13.26
C GLY A 35 2.80 1.96 -14.02
N THR A 36 2.22 2.94 -14.66
CA THR A 36 2.97 4.00 -15.34
C THR A 36 3.46 5.00 -14.29
N THR A 37 4.75 5.35 -14.36
CA THR A 37 5.34 6.38 -13.52
C THR A 37 5.49 7.67 -14.32
N TYR A 38 5.00 8.77 -13.76
CA TYR A 38 5.11 10.12 -14.32
C TYR A 38 6.02 10.95 -13.43
N SER A 39 7.15 11.40 -13.96
CA SER A 39 7.98 12.38 -13.26
C SER A 39 7.25 13.72 -13.20
N LEU A 40 7.33 14.37 -12.04
CA LEU A 40 6.73 15.68 -11.84
C LEU A 40 7.82 16.76 -11.78
N GLU A 41 7.50 17.90 -12.37
CA GLU A 41 8.29 19.12 -12.28
C GLU A 41 7.55 20.16 -11.44
N GLU A 42 8.25 21.18 -11.00
CA GLU A 42 7.62 22.31 -10.33
C GLU A 42 6.66 23.03 -11.29
N GLY A 43 5.47 23.36 -10.80
CA GLY A 43 4.43 24.03 -11.60
C GLY A 43 3.35 23.09 -12.08
N VAL A 44 2.81 23.36 -13.27
CA VAL A 44 1.69 22.63 -13.83
C VAL A 44 2.19 21.43 -14.63
N ASN A 45 1.72 20.25 -14.26
CA ASN A 45 2.01 19.00 -14.97
C ASN A 45 0.73 18.51 -15.64
N LEU A 46 0.76 18.39 -16.98
CA LEU A 46 -0.33 17.80 -17.75
C LEU A 46 -0.01 16.34 -18.05
N LEU A 47 -0.71 15.44 -17.37
CA LEU A 47 -0.47 14.01 -17.48
C LEU A 47 -1.57 13.33 -18.29
N LYS A 48 -1.18 12.56 -19.31
CA LYS A 48 -2.11 11.76 -20.09
C LYS A 48 -2.32 10.43 -19.41
N MET A 49 -3.47 10.27 -18.75
CA MET A 49 -3.87 9.00 -18.15
C MET A 49 -4.26 7.99 -19.23
N GLN A 50 -3.92 6.70 -19.00
CA GLN A 50 -4.24 5.62 -19.93
C GLN A 50 -5.64 5.04 -19.65
N GLY A 51 -6.16 5.21 -18.45
CA GLY A 51 -7.46 4.70 -18.01
C GLY A 51 -7.70 5.00 -16.52
N PRO A 52 -8.75 4.43 -15.93
CA PRO A 52 -8.96 4.52 -14.50
C PRO A 52 -7.84 3.81 -13.74
N GLY A 53 -7.41 4.38 -12.64
CA GLY A 53 -6.35 3.82 -11.82
C GLY A 53 -6.17 4.56 -10.52
N GLN A 54 -5.39 3.97 -9.61
CA GLN A 54 -5.02 4.59 -8.36
C GLN A 54 -3.65 5.26 -8.47
N LEU A 55 -3.57 6.51 -8.02
CA LEU A 55 -2.37 7.31 -8.05
C LEU A 55 -1.67 7.29 -6.68
N PHE A 56 -0.38 7.00 -6.70
CA PHE A 56 0.50 7.11 -5.54
C PHE A 56 1.52 8.19 -5.79
N VAL A 57 1.68 9.07 -4.82
CA VAL A 57 2.75 10.05 -4.83
C VAL A 57 4.02 9.39 -4.31
N MET A 58 5.05 9.40 -5.13
CA MET A 58 6.38 8.91 -4.77
C MET A 58 7.31 10.11 -4.56
N TYR A 59 7.67 10.34 -3.30
CA TYR A 59 8.63 11.37 -2.92
C TYR A 59 9.84 10.70 -2.30
N ASN A 60 10.86 10.48 -3.13
CA ASN A 60 12.09 9.81 -2.71
C ASN A 60 13.14 10.85 -2.39
N VAL A 61 13.71 10.72 -1.20
CA VAL A 61 14.76 11.58 -0.68
C VAL A 61 16.00 10.72 -0.43
N ASP A 62 17.15 11.15 -0.91
CA ASP A 62 18.41 10.44 -0.69
C ASP A 62 18.81 10.45 0.79
N GLY A 63 19.52 9.41 1.25
CA GLY A 63 19.78 9.16 2.66
C GLY A 63 20.44 10.32 3.42
N GLU A 64 21.36 11.05 2.78
CA GLU A 64 21.96 12.23 3.38
C GLU A 64 20.96 13.38 3.58
N GLN A 65 19.97 13.49 2.71
CA GLN A 65 18.96 14.54 2.78
C GLN A 65 17.86 14.19 3.80
N LEU A 66 17.65 12.91 4.11
CA LEU A 66 16.75 12.48 5.20
C LEU A 66 17.20 13.03 6.55
N LEU A 67 18.50 13.16 6.77
CA LEU A 67 19.07 13.73 8.01
C LEU A 67 18.74 15.22 8.18
N ASN A 68 18.40 15.91 7.09
CA ASN A 68 18.13 17.36 7.07
C ASN A 68 16.62 17.69 7.06
N ASN A 69 15.76 16.72 7.39
CA ASN A 69 14.30 16.92 7.42
C ASN A 69 13.77 17.52 6.10
N PRO A 70 13.60 16.70 5.05
CA PRO A 70 13.25 17.20 3.72
C PRO A 70 11.98 18.04 3.75
N ALA A 71 11.99 19.15 3.03
CA ALA A 71 10.85 20.05 2.99
C ALA A 71 9.60 19.34 2.42
N PRO A 72 8.41 19.54 3.02
CA PRO A 72 7.19 18.94 2.53
C PRO A 72 6.84 19.49 1.14
N ILE A 73 6.35 18.61 0.26
CA ILE A 73 5.84 19.00 -1.05
C ILE A 73 4.33 19.23 -0.98
N LYS A 74 3.83 20.14 -1.84
CA LYS A 74 2.40 20.33 -2.06
C LYS A 74 2.02 19.88 -3.45
N ILE A 75 1.07 18.97 -3.54
CA ILE A 75 0.46 18.54 -4.79
C ILE A 75 -1.01 18.96 -4.76
N HIS A 76 -1.46 19.60 -5.84
CA HIS A 76 -2.85 20.00 -6.03
C HIS A 76 -3.39 19.31 -7.27
N ILE A 77 -4.46 18.53 -7.10
CA ILE A 77 -5.22 17.94 -8.20
C ILE A 77 -6.53 18.75 -8.31
N PRO A 78 -6.76 19.48 -9.39
CA PRO A 78 -7.97 20.28 -9.53
C PRO A 78 -9.25 19.45 -9.50
N LEU A 79 -10.32 20.06 -9.05
CA LEU A 79 -11.64 19.44 -9.00
C LEU A 79 -12.04 18.89 -10.39
N GLY A 80 -12.53 17.66 -10.43
CA GLY A 80 -12.91 16.97 -11.66
C GLY A 80 -11.79 16.19 -12.34
N HIS A 81 -10.53 16.30 -11.86
CA HIS A 81 -9.39 15.57 -12.39
C HIS A 81 -8.98 14.36 -11.54
N GLY A 82 -9.66 14.11 -10.45
CA GLY A 82 -9.45 12.95 -9.58
C GLY A 82 -10.44 12.96 -8.44
N VAL A 83 -10.56 11.81 -7.79
CA VAL A 83 -11.35 11.62 -6.57
C VAL A 83 -10.47 10.98 -5.51
N VAL A 84 -10.70 11.31 -4.25
CA VAL A 84 -10.04 10.63 -3.14
C VAL A 84 -10.74 9.29 -2.96
N ASN A 85 -10.00 8.20 -3.14
CA ASN A 85 -10.55 6.85 -2.91
C ASN A 85 -10.88 6.60 -1.44
N GLY A 86 -10.18 7.29 -0.55
CA GLY A 86 -10.07 6.92 0.84
C GLY A 86 -9.07 5.77 1.02
N PHE A 87 -8.31 5.82 2.05
CA PHE A 87 -7.41 4.77 2.49
C PHE A 87 -7.33 4.81 4.00
N PHE A 88 -6.97 3.68 4.60
CA PHE A 88 -6.74 3.64 6.03
C PHE A 88 -5.25 3.82 6.31
N ASP A 89 -4.90 4.76 7.17
CA ASP A 89 -3.54 5.08 7.55
C ASP A 89 -3.42 5.10 9.07
N LEU A 90 -2.59 4.23 9.64
CA LEU A 90 -2.37 4.17 11.09
C LEU A 90 -1.85 5.48 11.69
N GLU A 91 -1.21 6.32 10.90
CA GLU A 91 -0.73 7.63 11.38
C GLU A 91 -1.90 8.56 11.72
N GLU A 92 -2.96 8.52 10.92
CA GLU A 92 -4.13 9.39 11.04
C GLU A 92 -5.36 8.70 11.68
N HIS A 93 -5.56 7.42 11.38
CA HIS A 93 -6.76 6.67 11.73
C HIS A 93 -6.44 5.65 12.85
N LYS A 94 -7.14 5.75 13.96
CA LYS A 94 -6.81 5.00 15.18
C LYS A 94 -7.88 3.99 15.61
N THR A 95 -8.93 3.77 14.81
CA THR A 95 -10.04 2.90 15.20
C THR A 95 -10.50 2.01 14.06
N ASP A 96 -10.92 0.78 14.39
CA ASP A 96 -11.56 -0.14 13.46
C ASP A 96 -12.88 0.42 12.89
N ALA A 97 -13.61 1.21 13.67
CA ALA A 97 -14.81 1.90 13.18
C ALA A 97 -14.48 2.86 12.03
N LYS A 98 -13.32 3.55 12.10
CA LYS A 98 -12.87 4.42 11.00
C LYS A 98 -12.45 3.61 9.78
N TYR A 99 -11.80 2.48 9.96
CA TYR A 99 -11.49 1.55 8.87
C TYR A 99 -12.78 1.08 8.18
N ALA A 100 -13.75 0.59 8.94
CA ALA A 100 -15.03 0.11 8.40
C ALA A 100 -15.79 1.20 7.62
N GLU A 101 -15.77 2.44 8.12
CA GLU A 101 -16.34 3.59 7.41
C GLU A 101 -15.63 3.82 6.08
N LEU A 102 -14.30 3.88 6.07
CA LEU A 102 -13.50 4.20 4.88
C LEU A 102 -13.63 3.13 3.80
N ILE A 103 -13.50 1.85 4.17
CA ILE A 103 -13.58 0.76 3.20
C ILE A 103 -14.99 0.62 2.62
N SER A 104 -16.03 0.86 3.40
CA SER A 104 -17.42 0.82 2.91
C SER A 104 -17.73 1.92 1.88
N LYS A 105 -16.96 3.02 1.89
CA LYS A 105 -17.10 4.15 0.98
C LYS A 105 -16.06 4.15 -0.15
N ALA A 106 -15.25 3.09 -0.26
CA ALA A 106 -14.23 3.01 -1.29
C ALA A 106 -14.82 3.14 -2.71
N THR A 107 -14.26 4.01 -3.53
CA THR A 107 -14.72 4.30 -4.89
C THR A 107 -13.91 3.58 -5.96
N HIS A 108 -12.72 3.08 -5.60
CA HIS A 108 -11.84 2.32 -6.47
C HIS A 108 -11.91 0.82 -6.14
N LYS A 109 -11.55 -0.04 -7.08
CA LYS A 109 -11.53 -1.50 -6.88
C LYS A 109 -10.57 -1.95 -5.78
N TYR A 110 -9.50 -1.22 -5.56
CA TYR A 110 -8.49 -1.52 -4.56
C TYR A 110 -8.56 -0.54 -3.40
N PHE A 111 -8.31 -1.06 -2.22
CA PHE A 111 -8.23 -0.28 -1.00
C PHE A 111 -6.86 -0.48 -0.35
N CYS A 112 -6.29 0.61 0.15
CA CYS A 112 -5.00 0.61 0.80
C CYS A 112 -5.16 0.70 2.32
N VAL A 113 -4.43 -0.13 3.06
CA VAL A 113 -4.24 0.00 4.50
C VAL A 113 -2.76 0.18 4.76
N ARG A 114 -2.39 1.34 5.26
CA ARG A 114 -1.01 1.68 5.57
C ARG A 114 -0.76 1.54 7.07
N GLY A 115 0.15 0.65 7.42
CA GLY A 115 0.73 0.54 8.75
C GLY A 115 1.99 1.40 8.89
N GLU A 116 2.79 1.12 9.91
CA GLU A 116 4.09 1.75 10.12
C GLU A 116 5.17 1.16 9.19
N ARG A 117 5.12 -0.14 8.93
CA ARG A 117 6.09 -0.91 8.13
C ARG A 117 5.45 -1.76 7.04
N MET A 118 4.17 -2.06 7.17
CA MET A 118 3.40 -2.89 6.25
C MET A 118 2.34 -2.08 5.54
N MET A 119 2.09 -2.38 4.26
CA MET A 119 1.01 -1.81 3.48
C MET A 119 0.23 -2.92 2.79
N PHE A 120 -1.08 -3.00 3.04
CA PHE A 120 -2.00 -3.88 2.33
C PHE A 120 -2.62 -3.15 1.15
N TYR A 121 -2.67 -3.80 0.01
CA TYR A 121 -3.30 -3.28 -1.20
C TYR A 121 -4.08 -4.41 -1.88
N PHE A 122 -5.35 -4.51 -1.55
CA PHE A 122 -6.22 -5.59 -2.01
C PHE A 122 -7.53 -5.05 -2.59
N HIS A 123 -8.22 -5.89 -3.36
CA HIS A 123 -9.54 -5.55 -3.84
C HIS A 123 -10.51 -5.34 -2.67
N HIS A 124 -11.17 -4.17 -2.64
CA HIS A 124 -11.97 -3.74 -1.47
C HIS A 124 -13.10 -4.73 -1.11
N LEU A 125 -13.77 -5.33 -2.11
CA LEU A 125 -14.83 -6.33 -1.84
C LEU A 125 -14.26 -7.60 -1.18
N LYS A 126 -13.04 -7.98 -1.49
CA LYS A 126 -12.38 -9.13 -0.85
C LYS A 126 -11.90 -8.80 0.56
N MET A 127 -11.47 -7.57 0.78
CA MET A 127 -11.19 -7.10 2.13
C MET A 127 -12.46 -7.03 2.98
N LEU A 128 -13.56 -6.54 2.42
CA LEU A 128 -14.87 -6.53 3.11
C LEU A 128 -15.36 -7.95 3.45
N ASP A 129 -15.12 -8.94 2.59
CA ASP A 129 -15.46 -10.34 2.88
C ASP A 129 -14.55 -10.93 3.98
N ALA A 130 -13.27 -10.57 3.98
CA ALA A 130 -12.29 -11.12 4.91
C ALA A 130 -12.29 -10.41 6.27
N ALA A 131 -12.32 -9.10 6.29
CA ALA A 131 -12.18 -8.25 7.48
C ALA A 131 -13.07 -6.99 7.34
N PRO A 132 -14.40 -7.14 7.50
CA PRO A 132 -15.34 -6.04 7.25
C PRO A 132 -15.25 -4.91 8.28
N THR A 133 -14.88 -5.21 9.51
CA THR A 133 -15.01 -4.29 10.64
C THR A 133 -13.75 -4.09 11.46
N GLU A 134 -12.71 -4.89 11.23
CA GLU A 134 -11.47 -4.84 12.02
C GLU A 134 -10.24 -5.00 11.14
N ILE A 135 -9.23 -4.21 11.40
CA ILE A 135 -7.93 -4.25 10.71
C ILE A 135 -6.77 -3.89 11.64
N LEU A 136 -7.03 -3.14 12.72
CA LEU A 136 -5.97 -2.61 13.58
C LEU A 136 -5.09 -3.70 14.17
N SER A 137 -5.71 -4.75 14.71
CA SER A 137 -4.96 -5.83 15.35
C SER A 137 -4.06 -6.56 14.36
N ALA A 138 -4.51 -6.72 13.12
CA ALA A 138 -3.72 -7.37 12.07
C ALA A 138 -2.59 -6.48 11.57
N ILE A 139 -2.87 -5.22 11.23
CA ILE A 139 -1.82 -4.34 10.68
C ILE A 139 -0.73 -4.07 11.70
N HIS A 140 -1.06 -3.95 13.00
CA HIS A 140 -0.07 -3.84 14.07
C HIS A 140 0.79 -5.10 14.19
N LEU A 141 0.19 -6.29 14.13
CA LEU A 141 0.94 -7.54 14.15
C LEU A 141 1.92 -7.64 12.98
N TRP A 142 1.48 -7.28 11.77
CA TRP A 142 2.35 -7.29 10.60
C TRP A 142 3.47 -6.24 10.70
N ASP A 143 3.19 -5.08 11.25
CA ASP A 143 4.22 -4.07 11.55
C ASP A 143 5.28 -4.62 12.54
N ASP A 144 4.84 -5.36 13.56
CA ASP A 144 5.73 -6.03 14.51
C ASP A 144 6.57 -7.12 13.83
N ILE A 145 5.96 -7.98 13.02
CA ILE A 145 6.66 -9.05 12.26
C ILE A 145 7.75 -8.44 11.39
N VAL A 146 7.43 -7.44 10.57
CA VAL A 146 8.41 -6.76 9.72
C VAL A 146 9.48 -6.06 10.57
N GLY A 147 9.11 -5.48 11.71
CA GLY A 147 10.05 -4.87 12.66
C GLY A 147 11.03 -5.89 13.25
N TRP A 148 10.57 -7.09 13.58
CA TRP A 148 11.45 -8.18 14.07
C TRP A 148 12.38 -8.68 12.98
N GLU A 149 11.89 -8.88 11.76
CA GLU A 149 12.74 -9.24 10.61
C GLU A 149 13.84 -8.21 10.36
N GLN A 150 13.47 -6.92 10.37
CA GLN A 150 14.44 -5.83 10.19
C GLN A 150 15.47 -5.79 11.32
N SER A 151 15.06 -6.09 12.54
CA SER A 151 15.97 -6.17 13.69
C SER A 151 16.92 -7.36 13.57
N LEU A 152 16.43 -8.53 13.16
CA LEU A 152 17.26 -9.72 12.92
C LEU A 152 18.29 -9.49 11.80
N MET A 153 17.91 -8.78 10.76
CA MET A 153 18.81 -8.39 9.67
C MET A 153 19.79 -7.26 10.05
N GLY A 154 19.67 -6.68 11.24
CA GLY A 154 20.49 -5.56 11.70
C GLY A 154 20.18 -4.23 11.03
N ILE A 155 19.14 -4.13 10.22
CA ILE A 155 18.79 -2.92 9.45
C ILE A 155 18.48 -1.76 10.39
N SER A 156 17.77 -2.00 11.47
CA SER A 156 17.39 -0.98 12.45
C SER A 156 18.58 -0.30 13.15
N GLN A 157 19.73 -0.99 13.21
CA GLN A 157 20.94 -0.47 13.85
C GLN A 157 21.64 0.63 13.05
N TYR A 158 21.38 0.67 11.75
CA TYR A 158 22.03 1.64 10.84
C TYR A 158 21.21 2.90 10.62
N ARG A 159 20.05 3.02 11.25
CA ARG A 159 19.15 4.18 11.11
C ARG A 159 19.06 4.95 12.42
N GLN A 160 19.43 6.22 12.38
CA GLN A 160 19.41 7.09 13.57
C GLN A 160 17.99 7.42 14.05
N ASP A 161 17.00 7.40 13.16
CA ASP A 161 15.61 7.70 13.46
C ASP A 161 14.73 6.46 13.74
N GLY A 162 15.31 5.26 13.55
CA GLY A 162 14.60 3.99 13.74
C GLY A 162 13.46 3.75 12.74
N LYS A 163 13.21 4.67 11.81
CA LYS A 163 12.14 4.56 10.82
C LYS A 163 12.67 4.06 9.48
N ILE A 164 12.01 3.06 8.94
CA ILE A 164 12.25 2.59 7.58
C ILE A 164 11.12 3.14 6.71
N ASN A 165 11.46 4.01 5.76
CA ASN A 165 10.48 4.69 4.94
C ASN A 165 9.83 3.80 3.88
N ASN A 166 10.42 2.63 3.59
CA ASN A 166 9.87 1.69 2.64
C ASN A 166 8.98 0.68 3.37
N HIS A 167 7.71 0.69 3.02
CA HIS A 167 6.77 -0.31 3.51
C HIS A 167 6.96 -1.63 2.76
N MET A 168 6.80 -2.75 3.46
CA MET A 168 6.56 -4.03 2.84
C MET A 168 5.17 -4.01 2.22
N PHE A 169 5.05 -4.37 0.96
CA PHE A 169 3.82 -4.20 0.19
C PHE A 169 3.14 -5.54 -0.08
N ALA A 170 1.97 -5.76 0.50
CA ALA A 170 1.17 -6.97 0.30
C ALA A 170 0.10 -6.76 -0.77
N ILE A 171 0.12 -7.63 -1.76
CA ILE A 171 -0.80 -7.64 -2.91
C ILE A 171 -1.35 -9.05 -3.15
N SER A 172 -2.32 -9.18 -4.04
CA SER A 172 -2.81 -10.47 -4.51
C SER A 172 -2.51 -10.67 -6.00
N PRO A 173 -1.31 -11.14 -6.34
CA PRO A 173 -0.93 -11.38 -7.73
C PRO A 173 -1.51 -12.67 -8.28
N GLU A 174 -1.42 -12.81 -9.60
CA GLU A 174 -1.75 -14.04 -10.31
C GLU A 174 -0.80 -15.18 -9.95
N GLY A 175 -1.32 -16.39 -9.89
CA GLY A 175 -0.60 -17.63 -10.15
C GLY A 175 0.09 -18.30 -8.98
N SER A 176 0.46 -17.62 -7.92
CA SER A 176 1.21 -18.21 -6.81
C SER A 176 0.42 -18.19 -5.52
N TYR A 177 0.51 -19.29 -4.78
CA TYR A 177 -0.11 -19.44 -3.47
C TYR A 177 0.30 -18.32 -2.52
N MET A 178 1.60 -18.17 -2.36
CA MET A 178 2.24 -17.12 -1.56
C MET A 178 3.68 -16.95 -2.05
N TRP A 179 4.16 -15.72 -2.09
CA TRP A 179 5.55 -15.44 -2.45
C TRP A 179 6.01 -14.12 -1.81
N ALA A 180 7.31 -13.97 -1.65
CA ALA A 180 7.95 -12.72 -1.28
C ALA A 180 9.10 -12.41 -2.23
N SER A 181 9.26 -11.15 -2.58
CA SER A 181 10.35 -10.64 -3.40
C SER A 181 10.58 -9.16 -3.11
N ASP A 182 11.83 -8.80 -2.83
CA ASP A 182 12.24 -7.43 -2.49
C ASP A 182 11.41 -6.87 -1.32
N TYR A 183 10.56 -5.89 -1.60
CA TYR A 183 9.65 -5.23 -0.67
C TYR A 183 8.19 -5.68 -0.84
N ARG A 184 7.92 -6.73 -1.59
CA ARG A 184 6.56 -7.18 -1.93
C ARG A 184 6.30 -8.59 -1.43
N MET A 185 5.08 -8.80 -0.98
CA MET A 185 4.54 -10.11 -0.64
C MET A 185 3.24 -10.34 -1.42
N GLY A 186 3.08 -11.51 -1.98
CA GLY A 186 1.89 -11.92 -2.72
C GLY A 186 1.08 -12.95 -1.95
N PHE A 187 -0.24 -12.74 -1.88
CA PHE A 187 -1.19 -13.65 -1.23
C PHE A 187 -2.39 -13.90 -2.14
N VAL A 188 -2.81 -15.14 -2.31
CA VAL A 188 -4.07 -15.41 -3.02
C VAL A 188 -5.28 -15.01 -2.18
N TYR A 189 -6.33 -14.53 -2.81
CA TYR A 189 -7.52 -14.00 -2.12
C TYR A 189 -8.21 -14.97 -1.18
N THR A 190 -8.11 -16.27 -1.43
CA THR A 190 -8.68 -17.31 -0.55
C THR A 190 -8.08 -17.31 0.85
N TYR A 191 -6.89 -16.73 1.01
CA TYR A 191 -6.17 -16.66 2.28
C TYR A 191 -6.18 -15.28 2.93
N LEU A 192 -6.97 -14.31 2.41
CA LEU A 192 -6.99 -12.98 3.02
C LEU A 192 -7.42 -12.98 4.48
N LYS A 193 -8.34 -13.87 4.89
CA LYS A 193 -8.71 -14.03 6.30
C LYS A 193 -7.53 -14.44 7.17
N ASN A 194 -6.60 -15.21 6.62
CA ASN A 194 -5.41 -15.66 7.33
C ASN A 194 -4.38 -14.55 7.55
N ILE A 195 -4.45 -13.47 6.80
CA ILE A 195 -3.51 -12.35 6.89
C ILE A 195 -4.14 -11.07 7.41
N LEU A 196 -5.45 -10.91 7.30
CA LEU A 196 -6.18 -9.72 7.74
C LEU A 196 -6.82 -9.86 9.12
N LEU A 197 -6.84 -11.06 9.71
CA LEU A 197 -7.33 -11.32 11.06
C LEU A 197 -6.18 -11.82 11.93
N ARG A 198 -5.93 -11.12 13.03
CA ARG A 198 -4.82 -11.42 13.94
C ARG A 198 -4.81 -12.86 14.43
N GLU A 199 -5.96 -13.37 14.86
CA GLU A 199 -6.09 -14.73 15.36
C GLU A 199 -5.66 -15.77 14.33
N ASN A 200 -5.94 -15.54 13.04
CA ASN A 200 -5.57 -16.47 11.99
C ASN A 200 -4.08 -16.40 11.66
N VAL A 201 -3.47 -15.22 11.73
CA VAL A 201 -2.01 -15.07 11.58
C VAL A 201 -1.30 -15.82 12.69
N MET A 202 -1.76 -15.67 13.93
CA MET A 202 -1.17 -16.35 15.11
C MET A 202 -1.39 -17.86 15.09
N ALA A 203 -2.55 -18.32 14.61
CA ALA A 203 -2.86 -19.76 14.53
C ALA A 203 -1.99 -20.50 13.50
N ALA A 204 -1.32 -19.81 12.60
CA ALA A 204 -0.39 -20.43 11.66
C ALA A 204 0.89 -20.99 12.33
N GLU A 205 1.15 -20.66 13.61
CA GLU A 205 2.26 -21.19 14.40
C GLU A 205 2.00 -22.63 14.86
N ASP A 206 0.74 -23.07 14.88
CA ASP A 206 0.34 -24.40 15.40
C ASP A 206 0.26 -25.49 14.31
N ASN A 207 0.62 -25.21 13.06
CA ASN A 207 0.65 -26.10 11.92
C ASN A 207 2.05 -26.13 11.28
#